data_db3db58f627cd3ecebb30e232507be87
#
_entry.id   db3db58f627cd3ecebb30e232507be87
#
_cell.length_a   1.000
_cell.length_b   1.000
_cell.length_c   1.000
_cell.angle_alpha   90.00
_cell.angle_beta   90.00
_cell.angle_gamma   90.00
#
_symmetry.space_group_name_H-M   'P 1'
#
loop_
_entity.id
_entity.type
_entity.pdbx_description
1 polymer ?
#
loop_
_entity_poly.entity_id
_entity_poly.type
_entity_poly.pdbx_seq_one_letter_code
_entity_poly.pdbx_strand_id
1 'polypeptide(L)'
;MKRVLALILALCMACALFACGKKQTEVAPGGDSPTVTPGATDPGSGPAENPGGSAGVPGGAGSTGNAGNGGNTTGSTGSGWAGTRVAVIYFSCTGNTRTAAERIRDLTGADLIELVPEQPYTSQDLDYNDESCRANQEQKDPAARPRIAGQPLDLSQYGTIYLGYPIWQGTAPRIINTFLDSYDLTGKTIRPFCTSGSSGIETSVADIRAAAPGVDVTAGLRIADPDGSDVKAWVRE
;
A
#
# COMPACT_ATOMS: atom_id res chain seq x y z
N MET A 1 -11.40 -34.31 -32.41
CA MET A 1 -10.83 -32.97 -32.23
C MET A 1 -10.99 -32.03 -33.46
N LYS A 2 -11.26 -32.51 -34.66
CA LYS A 2 -11.41 -31.64 -35.87
C LYS A 2 -12.82 -31.09 -36.10
N ARG A 3 -13.84 -31.52 -35.34
CA ARG A 3 -15.24 -31.08 -35.52
C ARG A 3 -15.69 -29.98 -34.54
N VAL A 4 -14.88 -29.64 -33.53
CA VAL A 4 -15.17 -28.57 -32.55
C VAL A 4 -14.57 -27.24 -32.97
N LEU A 5 -13.53 -27.27 -33.82
CA LEU A 5 -12.87 -26.07 -34.32
C LEU A 5 -13.67 -25.32 -35.42
N ALA A 6 -14.60 -26.03 -36.09
CA ALA A 6 -15.42 -25.45 -37.16
C ALA A 6 -16.66 -24.68 -36.67
N LEU A 7 -17.08 -24.86 -35.41
CA LEU A 7 -18.23 -24.20 -34.83
C LEU A 7 -17.92 -22.86 -34.18
N ILE A 8 -16.65 -22.61 -33.86
CA ILE A 8 -16.21 -21.35 -33.24
C ILE A 8 -15.95 -20.26 -34.30
N LEU A 9 -15.67 -20.63 -35.55
CA LEU A 9 -15.41 -19.67 -36.64
C LEU A 9 -16.70 -19.12 -37.30
N ALA A 10 -17.85 -19.71 -37.03
CA ALA A 10 -19.14 -19.28 -37.61
C ALA A 10 -19.91 -18.25 -36.76
N LEU A 11 -19.49 -17.98 -35.52
CA LEU A 11 -20.18 -17.06 -34.63
C LEU A 11 -19.57 -15.64 -34.58
N CYS A 12 -18.46 -15.41 -35.27
CA CYS A 12 -17.78 -14.10 -35.30
C CYS A 12 -18.14 -13.20 -36.51
N MET A 13 -19.09 -13.59 -37.39
CA MET A 13 -19.44 -12.83 -38.61
C MET A 13 -20.82 -12.18 -38.60
N ALA A 14 -21.50 -12.05 -37.46
CA ALA A 14 -22.88 -11.52 -37.44
C ALA A 14 -23.10 -10.21 -36.68
N CYS A 15 -22.05 -9.42 -36.41
CA CYS A 15 -22.19 -8.11 -35.73
C CYS A 15 -21.49 -6.96 -36.43
N ALA A 16 -21.75 -6.82 -37.75
CA ALA A 16 -21.37 -5.61 -38.45
C ALA A 16 -22.49 -5.22 -39.41
N LEU A 17 -23.47 -4.45 -38.98
CA LEU A 17 -24.33 -3.58 -39.80
C LEU A 17 -25.44 -2.94 -38.94
N PHE A 18 -25.15 -1.85 -38.24
CA PHE A 18 -26.12 -0.78 -38.00
C PHE A 18 -25.36 0.54 -37.89
N ALA A 19 -25.24 1.19 -39.04
CA ALA A 19 -24.77 2.57 -39.11
C ALA A 19 -25.97 3.46 -39.49
N CYS A 20 -25.90 4.71 -39.12
CA CYS A 20 -26.64 5.88 -39.59
C CYS A 20 -27.94 6.28 -38.86
N GLY A 21 -27.81 7.45 -38.22
CA GLY A 21 -28.94 8.28 -37.81
C GLY A 21 -28.44 9.65 -37.31
N LYS A 22 -28.13 10.55 -38.29
CA LYS A 22 -27.89 11.99 -38.03
C LYS A 22 -29.13 12.66 -37.49
N LYS A 23 -29.00 13.54 -36.48
CA LYS A 23 -29.75 14.81 -36.44
C LYS A 23 -28.90 15.88 -35.77
N GLN A 24 -28.47 16.82 -36.58
CA GLN A 24 -28.05 18.17 -36.23
C GLN A 24 -29.28 18.95 -35.74
N THR A 25 -29.14 19.72 -34.69
CA THR A 25 -29.93 20.95 -34.51
C THR A 25 -28.98 22.00 -33.92
N GLU A 26 -28.72 22.94 -34.80
CA GLU A 26 -28.02 24.21 -34.61
C GLU A 26 -28.98 25.20 -33.95
N VAL A 27 -28.59 25.90 -32.87
CA VAL A 27 -29.02 27.27 -32.55
C VAL A 27 -27.94 27.90 -31.65
N ALA A 28 -27.34 28.97 -32.14
CA ALA A 28 -26.64 30.02 -31.35
C ALA A 28 -27.52 31.29 -31.44
N PRO A 29 -27.18 32.47 -30.87
CA PRO A 29 -26.39 32.85 -29.69
C PRO A 29 -27.11 33.92 -28.86
N GLY A 30 -26.50 34.32 -27.77
CA GLY A 30 -26.87 35.52 -26.97
C GLY A 30 -26.49 35.32 -25.51
N GLY A 31 -25.51 35.95 -24.98
CA GLY A 31 -25.39 37.35 -24.64
C GLY A 31 -25.48 37.48 -23.13
N ASP A 32 -24.37 37.83 -22.49
CA ASP A 32 -24.14 38.84 -21.48
C ASP A 32 -23.17 38.36 -20.39
N SER A 33 -22.01 39.01 -20.43
CA SER A 33 -21.08 39.19 -19.29
C SER A 33 -21.62 40.22 -18.31
N PRO A 34 -21.23 40.11 -17.06
CA PRO A 34 -20.66 41.30 -16.43
C PRO A 34 -19.25 41.08 -15.88
N THR A 35 -18.39 41.90 -16.37
CA THR A 35 -17.13 42.33 -15.84
C THR A 35 -17.28 42.82 -14.40
N VAL A 36 -16.39 42.37 -13.50
CA VAL A 36 -16.03 43.16 -12.31
C VAL A 36 -14.50 43.11 -12.14
N THR A 37 -13.93 44.30 -12.23
CA THR A 37 -12.54 44.67 -12.14
C THR A 37 -12.04 44.71 -10.67
N PRO A 38 -10.73 44.72 -10.44
CA PRO A 38 -10.08 44.35 -9.17
C PRO A 38 -9.96 45.50 -8.19
N GLY A 39 -9.97 45.16 -6.90
CA GLY A 39 -9.60 46.07 -5.83
C GLY A 39 -8.34 45.58 -5.11
N ALA A 40 -7.30 46.33 -5.28
CA ALA A 40 -6.05 46.27 -4.57
C ALA A 40 -6.22 46.68 -3.09
N THR A 41 -5.45 46.09 -2.21
CA THR A 41 -4.50 46.75 -1.29
C THR A 41 -3.85 45.75 -0.35
N ASP A 42 -2.56 45.65 -0.46
CA ASP A 42 -1.51 45.39 0.50
C ASP A 42 -1.39 46.60 1.50
N PRO A 43 -0.65 46.64 2.60
CA PRO A 43 0.48 45.80 3.03
C PRO A 43 0.57 45.55 4.57
N GLY A 44 1.53 44.79 4.99
CA GLY A 44 2.16 45.17 6.23
C GLY A 44 2.75 44.02 7.09
N SER A 45 4.08 43.99 7.09
CA SER A 45 5.03 43.79 8.20
C SER A 45 5.17 42.36 8.71
N GLY A 46 6.24 41.71 8.59
CA GLY A 46 7.64 41.98 8.87
C GLY A 46 8.13 41.18 10.06
N PRO A 47 9.36 40.71 10.13
CA PRO A 47 9.78 39.58 10.95
C PRO A 47 10.23 40.00 12.36
N ALA A 48 10.16 39.10 13.32
CA ALA A 48 10.81 39.30 14.61
C ALA A 48 11.83 38.19 14.88
N GLU A 49 13.00 38.66 15.07
CA GLU A 49 14.26 38.00 15.35
C GLU A 49 14.30 37.25 16.68
N ASN A 50 15.21 36.28 16.68
CA ASN A 50 15.79 35.61 17.83
C ASN A 50 16.79 36.55 18.57
N PRO A 51 16.98 36.45 19.87
CA PRO A 51 18.31 36.21 20.40
C PRO A 51 18.33 35.14 21.51
N GLY A 52 19.17 34.15 21.56
CA GLY A 52 20.58 34.20 21.85
C GLY A 52 20.89 34.12 23.36
N GLY A 53 21.65 33.13 23.80
CA GLY A 53 22.26 33.03 25.13
C GLY A 53 22.54 31.57 25.49
N SER A 54 23.59 31.07 25.17
CA SER A 54 24.98 30.85 25.61
C SER A 54 25.15 30.42 27.08
N ALA A 55 25.98 29.37 27.14
CA ALA A 55 26.96 29.02 28.18
C ALA A 55 26.58 28.04 29.30
N GLY A 56 27.43 26.99 29.38
CA GLY A 56 27.85 26.41 30.66
C GLY A 56 28.10 24.90 30.64
N VAL A 57 29.31 24.49 30.21
CA VAL A 57 29.95 23.23 30.63
C VAL A 57 30.81 23.56 31.85
N PRO A 58 30.96 22.70 32.90
CA PRO A 58 31.98 21.68 32.91
C PRO A 58 31.58 20.37 33.62
N GLY A 59 32.01 19.20 33.19
CA GLY A 59 33.22 18.53 33.59
C GLY A 59 33.09 17.69 34.85
N GLY A 60 33.28 16.39 34.74
CA GLY A 60 33.47 15.53 35.88
C GLY A 60 33.65 14.06 35.49
N ALA A 61 34.86 13.64 35.51
CA ALA A 61 35.33 12.28 35.25
C ALA A 61 35.00 11.29 36.37
N GLY A 62 34.95 10.01 36.00
CA GLY A 62 35.46 9.02 36.96
C GLY A 62 34.65 7.74 37.12
N SER A 63 35.25 6.70 36.65
CA SER A 63 35.55 5.43 37.33
C SER A 63 34.61 4.23 37.19
N THR A 64 35.13 3.31 36.36
CA THR A 64 35.36 1.87 36.65
C THR A 64 34.26 1.04 37.31
N GLY A 65 33.91 -0.03 36.60
CA GLY A 65 33.90 -1.34 37.24
C GLY A 65 32.58 -2.05 37.41
N ASN A 66 32.35 -3.02 36.72
CA ASN A 66 32.28 -4.42 37.09
C ASN A 66 31.20 -5.19 36.35
N ALA A 67 31.60 -6.33 35.89
CA ALA A 67 30.80 -7.38 35.29
C ALA A 67 29.73 -7.91 36.27
N GLY A 68 28.58 -8.25 35.74
CA GLY A 68 27.52 -8.91 36.51
C GLY A 68 26.46 -9.43 35.55
N ASN A 69 26.68 -10.65 35.14
CA ASN A 69 25.76 -11.62 34.60
C ASN A 69 24.36 -11.53 35.21
N GLY A 70 23.31 -11.60 34.38
CA GLY A 70 21.95 -11.71 34.89
C GLY A 70 20.95 -11.62 33.73
N GLY A 71 20.82 -12.72 33.01
CA GLY A 71 19.70 -12.88 32.07
C GLY A 71 18.37 -12.74 32.81
N ASN A 72 17.52 -11.89 32.29
CA ASN A 72 16.10 -11.98 32.55
C ASN A 72 15.37 -11.74 31.23
N THR A 73 15.27 -12.78 30.44
CA THR A 73 14.30 -12.92 29.39
C THR A 73 12.94 -13.03 30.07
N THR A 74 12.28 -11.90 30.30
CA THR A 74 10.83 -11.90 30.53
C THR A 74 10.17 -12.30 29.22
N GLY A 75 9.90 -13.60 29.11
CA GLY A 75 9.11 -14.15 28.01
C GLY A 75 7.75 -13.49 28.01
N SER A 76 7.50 -12.75 26.93
CA SER A 76 6.15 -12.42 26.50
C SER A 76 5.48 -13.73 26.11
N THR A 77 4.56 -14.20 26.96
CA THR A 77 3.65 -15.30 26.63
C THR A 77 2.63 -14.80 25.62
N GLY A 78 3.06 -14.70 24.38
CA GLY A 78 2.21 -14.50 23.20
C GLY A 78 2.01 -15.83 22.52
N SER A 79 0.80 -16.24 22.46
CA SER A 79 0.20 -17.41 21.84
C SER A 79 0.94 -17.96 20.60
N GLY A 80 1.40 -19.19 20.69
CA GLY A 80 1.27 -20.20 19.62
C GLY A 80 2.23 -20.18 18.43
N TRP A 81 3.20 -19.27 18.36
CA TRP A 81 4.14 -19.17 17.22
C TRP A 81 5.52 -19.74 17.60
N ALA A 82 5.54 -21.00 18.01
CA ALA A 82 6.78 -21.63 18.49
C ALA A 82 7.82 -21.72 17.36
N GLY A 83 8.77 -20.79 17.32
CA GLY A 83 10.06 -20.93 16.66
C GLY A 83 10.34 -20.09 15.42
N THR A 84 9.38 -19.34 14.86
CA THR A 84 9.62 -18.47 13.70
C THR A 84 9.20 -17.03 13.99
N ARG A 85 10.04 -16.05 13.60
CA ARG A 85 9.71 -14.62 13.73
C ARG A 85 8.53 -14.25 12.82
N VAL A 86 7.85 -13.19 13.21
CA VAL A 86 6.73 -12.61 12.45
C VAL A 86 7.17 -11.26 11.90
N ALA A 87 6.83 -10.97 10.64
CA ALA A 87 7.02 -9.67 10.03
C ALA A 87 5.67 -9.04 9.64
N VAL A 88 5.58 -7.73 9.73
CA VAL A 88 4.57 -6.92 9.05
C VAL A 88 5.27 -6.20 7.92
N ILE A 89 4.98 -6.60 6.70
CA ILE A 89 5.52 -6.00 5.47
C ILE A 89 4.39 -5.24 4.81
N TYR A 90 4.59 -3.96 4.50
CA TYR A 90 3.51 -3.14 3.97
C TYR A 90 3.97 -2.10 2.97
N PHE A 91 3.02 -1.68 2.12
CA PHE A 91 3.12 -0.52 1.24
C PHE A 91 2.07 0.51 1.60
N SER A 92 2.47 1.80 1.68
CA SER A 92 1.55 2.88 2.03
C SER A 92 1.97 4.20 1.37
N CYS A 93 1.04 4.89 0.68
CA CYS A 93 1.29 6.22 0.12
C CYS A 93 0.73 7.34 1.02
N THR A 94 -0.45 7.13 1.60
CA THR A 94 -1.19 8.16 2.37
C THR A 94 -1.15 7.97 3.88
N GLY A 95 -0.45 6.92 4.36
CA GLY A 95 -0.32 6.65 5.79
C GLY A 95 -1.36 5.67 6.37
N ASN A 96 -2.52 5.47 5.77
CA ASN A 96 -3.57 4.61 6.33
C ASN A 96 -3.09 3.16 6.53
N THR A 97 -2.44 2.58 5.52
CA THR A 97 -1.90 1.21 5.64
C THR A 97 -0.75 1.15 6.63
N ARG A 98 0.07 2.21 6.74
CA ARG A 98 1.12 2.31 7.76
C ARG A 98 0.53 2.26 9.17
N THR A 99 -0.50 3.06 9.46
CA THR A 99 -1.18 3.05 10.77
C THR A 99 -1.69 1.65 11.12
N ALA A 100 -2.33 0.97 10.16
CA ALA A 100 -2.78 -0.41 10.35
C ALA A 100 -1.62 -1.39 10.60
N ALA A 101 -0.51 -1.24 9.86
CA ALA A 101 0.70 -2.06 10.03
C ALA A 101 1.36 -1.87 11.40
N GLU A 102 1.48 -0.63 11.85
CA GLU A 102 1.98 -0.29 13.20
C GLU A 102 1.11 -0.91 14.28
N ARG A 103 -0.21 -0.87 14.11
CA ARG A 103 -1.15 -1.50 15.03
C ARG A 103 -0.96 -3.02 15.10
N ILE A 104 -0.80 -3.68 13.96
CA ILE A 104 -0.53 -5.13 13.92
C ILE A 104 0.81 -5.44 14.58
N ARG A 105 1.87 -4.66 14.30
CA ARG A 105 3.16 -4.80 14.99
C ARG A 105 3.01 -4.72 16.50
N ASP A 106 2.30 -3.73 17.02
CA ASP A 106 2.14 -3.50 18.46
C ASP A 106 1.37 -4.65 19.14
N LEU A 107 0.44 -5.27 18.43
CA LEU A 107 -0.33 -6.40 18.93
C LEU A 107 0.42 -7.74 18.87
N THR A 108 1.36 -7.89 17.93
CA THR A 108 2.04 -9.16 17.65
C THR A 108 3.50 -9.18 18.08
N GLY A 109 4.13 -8.02 18.30
CA GLY A 109 5.57 -7.90 18.51
C GLY A 109 6.38 -8.18 17.23
N ALA A 110 5.77 -8.13 16.05
CA ALA A 110 6.40 -8.40 14.76
C ALA A 110 7.42 -7.31 14.38
N ASP A 111 8.36 -7.66 13.51
CA ASP A 111 9.20 -6.66 12.83
C ASP A 111 8.38 -5.89 11.81
N LEU A 112 8.59 -4.57 11.72
CA LEU A 112 7.88 -3.71 10.81
C LEU A 112 8.77 -3.32 9.64
N ILE A 113 8.33 -3.62 8.40
CA ILE A 113 9.11 -3.40 7.17
C ILE A 113 8.23 -2.69 6.13
N GLU A 114 8.65 -1.54 5.67
CA GLU A 114 7.96 -0.80 4.61
C GLU A 114 8.54 -1.15 3.24
N LEU A 115 7.69 -1.45 2.28
CA LEU A 115 8.03 -1.53 0.87
C LEU A 115 8.03 -0.11 0.29
N VAL A 116 9.21 0.49 0.20
CA VAL A 116 9.39 1.84 -0.33
C VAL A 116 9.62 1.74 -1.84
N PRO A 117 8.80 2.36 -2.69
CA PRO A 117 9.06 2.39 -4.12
C PRO A 117 10.32 3.21 -4.43
N GLU A 118 11.15 2.75 -5.37
CA GLU A 118 12.35 3.48 -5.80
C GLU A 118 12.02 4.89 -6.31
N GLN A 119 10.87 5.03 -6.96
CA GLN A 119 10.27 6.31 -7.33
C GLN A 119 9.03 6.54 -6.46
N PRO A 120 9.08 7.41 -5.45
CA PRO A 120 7.91 7.73 -4.63
C PRO A 120 6.73 8.21 -5.47
N TYR A 121 5.51 7.86 -5.05
CA TYR A 121 4.31 8.38 -5.69
C TYR A 121 4.01 9.79 -5.19
N THR A 122 3.78 10.70 -6.14
CA THR A 122 3.30 12.06 -5.88
C THR A 122 1.77 12.06 -5.76
N SER A 123 1.18 13.17 -5.32
CA SER A 123 -0.27 13.33 -5.33
C SER A 123 -0.86 13.23 -6.74
N GLN A 124 -0.12 13.69 -7.76
CA GLN A 124 -0.54 13.58 -9.15
C GLN A 124 -0.51 12.13 -9.64
N ASP A 125 0.48 11.33 -9.21
CA ASP A 125 0.55 9.90 -9.52
C ASP A 125 -0.62 9.10 -8.93
N LEU A 126 -1.29 9.65 -7.92
CA LEU A 126 -2.41 9.04 -7.19
C LEU A 126 -3.78 9.65 -7.52
N ASP A 127 -3.88 10.54 -8.50
CA ASP A 127 -5.17 11.10 -8.93
C ASP A 127 -5.96 10.06 -9.73
N TYR A 128 -6.83 9.33 -9.06
CA TYR A 128 -7.67 8.27 -9.67
C TYR A 128 -8.63 8.79 -10.74
N ASN A 129 -8.90 10.10 -10.80
CA ASN A 129 -9.74 10.71 -11.84
C ASN A 129 -8.96 10.93 -13.14
N ASP A 130 -7.63 10.95 -13.08
CA ASP A 130 -6.77 11.00 -14.25
C ASP A 130 -6.42 9.58 -14.70
N GLU A 131 -7.04 9.13 -15.79
CA GLU A 131 -6.77 7.82 -16.41
C GLU A 131 -5.29 7.62 -16.79
N SER A 132 -4.53 8.71 -16.99
CA SER A 132 -3.11 8.72 -17.32
C SER A 132 -2.18 8.76 -16.11
N CYS A 133 -2.71 8.91 -14.90
CA CYS A 133 -1.86 8.92 -13.70
C CYS A 133 -1.11 7.59 -13.54
N ARG A 134 0.05 7.64 -12.90
CA ARG A 134 0.94 6.49 -12.77
C ARG A 134 0.27 5.29 -12.09
N ALA A 135 -0.47 5.50 -11.01
CA ALA A 135 -1.16 4.42 -10.31
C ALA A 135 -2.17 3.70 -11.22
N ASN A 136 -2.96 4.46 -12.01
CA ASN A 136 -3.91 3.90 -12.97
C ASN A 136 -3.22 3.15 -14.11
N GLN A 137 -2.11 3.70 -14.65
CA GLN A 137 -1.35 3.04 -15.71
C GLN A 137 -0.71 1.74 -15.22
N GLU A 138 -0.09 1.73 -14.05
CA GLU A 138 0.47 0.53 -13.46
C GLU A 138 -0.60 -0.55 -13.22
N GLN A 139 -1.79 -0.17 -12.71
CA GLN A 139 -2.87 -1.14 -12.46
C GLN A 139 -3.44 -1.75 -13.74
N LYS A 140 -3.47 -1.00 -14.85
CA LYS A 140 -3.89 -1.49 -16.17
C LYS A 140 -2.90 -2.47 -16.79
N ASP A 141 -1.63 -2.39 -16.43
CA ASP A 141 -0.58 -3.29 -16.90
C ASP A 141 -0.31 -4.43 -15.90
N PRO A 142 -0.74 -5.67 -16.19
CA PRO A 142 -0.49 -6.81 -15.31
C PRO A 142 1.01 -7.18 -15.21
N ALA A 143 1.84 -6.72 -16.15
CA ALA A 143 3.29 -6.92 -16.13
C ALA A 143 4.05 -5.81 -15.40
N ALA A 144 3.39 -4.72 -14.99
CA ALA A 144 4.06 -3.66 -14.26
C ALA A 144 4.69 -4.16 -12.95
N ARG A 145 5.95 -3.78 -12.74
CA ARG A 145 6.73 -4.13 -11.54
C ARG A 145 7.47 -2.89 -11.04
N PRO A 146 6.78 -1.98 -10.32
CA PRO A 146 7.45 -0.85 -9.68
C PRO A 146 8.58 -1.33 -8.76
N ARG A 147 9.79 -0.79 -8.93
CA ARG A 147 10.95 -1.25 -8.17
C ARG A 147 10.85 -0.84 -6.70
N ILE A 148 11.31 -1.74 -5.83
CA ILE A 148 11.41 -1.52 -4.39
C ILE A 148 12.82 -0.98 -4.11
N ALA A 149 12.90 0.13 -3.37
CA ALA A 149 14.16 0.75 -2.96
C ALA A 149 14.84 -0.05 -1.84
N GLY A 150 16.16 0.15 -1.73
CA GLY A 150 16.96 -0.42 -0.64
C GLY A 150 17.63 -1.74 -1.00
N GLN A 151 18.20 -2.36 0.02
CA GLN A 151 18.83 -3.68 -0.11
C GLN A 151 17.76 -4.77 -0.07
N PRO A 152 18.00 -5.93 -0.71
CA PRO A 152 17.11 -7.06 -0.60
C PRO A 152 16.87 -7.47 0.87
N LEU A 153 15.63 -7.76 1.20
CA LEU A 153 15.25 -8.20 2.55
C LEU A 153 15.69 -9.65 2.78
N ASP A 154 16.23 -9.93 3.95
CA ASP A 154 16.40 -11.32 4.40
C ASP A 154 15.11 -11.79 5.11
N LEU A 155 14.32 -12.57 4.41
CA LEU A 155 13.07 -13.13 4.92
C LEU A 155 13.21 -14.53 5.52
N SER A 156 14.42 -15.10 5.56
CA SER A 156 14.65 -16.49 5.99
C SER A 156 14.19 -16.77 7.43
N GLN A 157 14.25 -15.77 8.29
CA GLN A 157 13.88 -15.87 9.71
C GLN A 157 12.37 -15.79 9.99
N TYR A 158 11.56 -15.39 9.01
CA TYR A 158 10.13 -15.20 9.19
C TYR A 158 9.33 -16.40 8.68
N GLY A 159 8.44 -16.93 9.52
CA GLY A 159 7.48 -17.96 9.11
C GLY A 159 6.13 -17.39 8.75
N THR A 160 5.77 -16.24 9.35
CA THR A 160 4.52 -15.55 9.08
C THR A 160 4.80 -14.11 8.66
N ILE A 161 4.14 -13.68 7.60
CA ILE A 161 4.21 -12.33 7.05
C ILE A 161 2.79 -11.76 6.98
N TYR A 162 2.52 -10.72 7.77
CA TYR A 162 1.37 -9.86 7.56
C TYR A 162 1.69 -8.92 6.40
N LEU A 163 0.98 -9.06 5.27
CA LEU A 163 1.24 -8.29 4.05
C LEU A 163 0.17 -7.22 3.86
N GLY A 164 0.57 -5.94 4.00
CA GLY A 164 -0.32 -4.78 4.00
C GLY A 164 -0.26 -3.92 2.76
N TYR A 165 -1.42 -3.48 2.24
CA TYR A 165 -1.50 -2.62 1.07
C TYR A 165 -2.84 -1.87 0.99
N PRO A 166 -2.88 -0.70 0.31
CA PRO A 166 -4.14 -0.08 -0.06
C PRO A 166 -4.77 -0.83 -1.25
N ILE A 167 -6.09 -0.76 -1.42
CA ILE A 167 -6.71 -1.25 -2.65
C ILE A 167 -6.68 -0.17 -3.72
N TRP A 168 -6.09 -0.48 -4.88
CA TRP A 168 -6.08 0.33 -6.09
C TRP A 168 -6.83 -0.40 -7.21
N GLN A 169 -7.82 0.25 -7.83
CA GLN A 169 -8.63 -0.34 -8.90
C GLN A 169 -9.14 -1.77 -8.57
N GLY A 170 -9.53 -1.99 -7.31
CA GLY A 170 -10.13 -3.26 -6.86
C GLY A 170 -9.14 -4.36 -6.44
N THR A 171 -7.83 -4.16 -6.58
CA THR A 171 -6.81 -5.15 -6.17
C THR A 171 -5.60 -4.50 -5.51
N ALA A 172 -4.56 -5.29 -5.19
CA ALA A 172 -3.32 -4.81 -4.62
C ALA A 172 -2.50 -3.99 -5.64
N PRO A 173 -1.76 -2.95 -5.22
CA PRO A 173 -0.85 -2.21 -6.08
C PRO A 173 0.25 -3.10 -6.65
N ARG A 174 0.73 -2.81 -7.86
CA ARG A 174 1.73 -3.63 -8.58
C ARG A 174 3.06 -3.81 -7.85
N ILE A 175 3.40 -2.94 -6.92
CA ILE A 175 4.59 -3.12 -6.06
C ILE A 175 4.49 -4.38 -5.18
N ILE A 176 3.27 -4.84 -4.85
CA ILE A 176 3.05 -6.11 -4.16
C ILE A 176 3.42 -7.28 -5.06
N ASN A 177 3.12 -7.22 -6.36
CA ASN A 177 3.57 -8.23 -7.31
C ASN A 177 5.10 -8.25 -7.42
N THR A 178 5.76 -7.06 -7.41
CA THR A 178 7.22 -6.96 -7.35
C THR A 178 7.77 -7.67 -6.12
N PHE A 179 7.16 -7.47 -4.94
CA PHE A 179 7.55 -8.16 -3.71
C PHE A 179 7.41 -9.68 -3.85
N LEU A 180 6.26 -10.17 -4.32
CA LEU A 180 6.01 -11.60 -4.48
C LEU A 180 6.98 -12.28 -5.45
N ASP A 181 7.36 -11.58 -6.52
CA ASP A 181 8.30 -12.10 -7.54
C ASP A 181 9.77 -12.03 -7.09
N SER A 182 10.10 -11.13 -6.14
CA SER A 182 11.49 -10.86 -5.76
C SER A 182 12.01 -11.72 -4.61
N TYR A 183 11.11 -12.37 -3.84
CA TYR A 183 11.49 -13.07 -2.61
C TYR A 183 11.01 -14.53 -2.59
N ASP A 184 11.84 -15.41 -2.04
CA ASP A 184 11.42 -16.79 -1.76
C ASP A 184 10.50 -16.81 -0.53
N LEU A 185 9.25 -17.11 -0.79
CA LEU A 185 8.18 -17.20 0.22
C LEU A 185 7.78 -18.65 0.53
N THR A 186 8.50 -19.61 0.00
CA THR A 186 8.23 -21.05 0.20
C THR A 186 8.17 -21.40 1.69
N GLY A 187 7.12 -22.11 2.07
CA GLY A 187 6.91 -22.58 3.45
C GLY A 187 6.51 -21.47 4.44
N LYS A 188 6.22 -20.25 3.96
CA LYS A 188 5.73 -19.15 4.79
C LYS A 188 4.22 -19.05 4.72
N THR A 189 3.63 -18.49 5.76
CA THR A 189 2.23 -18.09 5.78
C THR A 189 2.13 -16.59 5.52
N ILE A 190 1.37 -16.19 4.50
CA ILE A 190 1.02 -14.79 4.24
C ILE A 190 -0.37 -14.53 4.80
N ARG A 191 -0.48 -13.51 5.65
CA ARG A 191 -1.74 -12.98 6.19
C ARG A 191 -1.98 -11.59 5.57
N PRO A 192 -2.74 -11.49 4.47
CA PRO A 192 -2.98 -10.22 3.81
C PRO A 192 -3.87 -9.30 4.65
N PHE A 193 -3.59 -8.00 4.63
CA PHE A 193 -4.53 -6.99 5.09
C PHE A 193 -4.53 -5.80 4.14
N CYS A 194 -5.68 -5.17 3.98
CA CYS A 194 -5.77 -3.99 3.14
C CYS A 194 -6.52 -2.85 3.83
N THR A 195 -6.19 -1.63 3.41
CA THR A 195 -6.98 -0.45 3.70
C THR A 195 -7.76 -0.03 2.46
N SER A 196 -9.07 0.17 2.63
CA SER A 196 -9.96 0.51 1.52
C SER A 196 -11.20 1.21 2.05
N GLY A 197 -11.65 2.23 1.32
CA GLY A 197 -12.91 2.91 1.63
C GLY A 197 -14.15 2.02 1.41
N SER A 198 -14.15 1.20 0.35
CA SER A 198 -15.33 0.40 -0.03
C SER A 198 -15.01 -0.99 -0.57
N SER A 199 -13.92 -1.16 -1.32
CA SER A 199 -13.59 -2.45 -1.94
C SER A 199 -13.18 -3.49 -0.91
N GLY A 200 -13.61 -4.74 -1.09
CA GLY A 200 -13.17 -5.89 -0.29
C GLY A 200 -11.73 -6.29 -0.56
N ILE A 201 -11.25 -7.29 0.18
CA ILE A 201 -9.88 -7.83 0.04
C ILE A 201 -9.83 -9.06 -0.86
N GLU A 202 -10.95 -9.67 -1.17
CA GLU A 202 -11.06 -11.03 -1.75
C GLU A 202 -10.36 -11.14 -3.10
N THR A 203 -10.53 -10.14 -3.97
CA THR A 203 -9.88 -10.11 -5.29
C THR A 203 -8.36 -10.09 -5.14
N SER A 204 -7.82 -9.19 -4.32
CA SER A 204 -6.38 -9.08 -4.11
C SER A 204 -5.78 -10.34 -3.45
N VAL A 205 -6.51 -10.99 -2.55
CA VAL A 205 -6.09 -12.28 -1.97
C VAL A 205 -6.04 -13.38 -3.03
N ALA A 206 -7.03 -13.44 -3.94
CA ALA A 206 -7.01 -14.39 -5.04
C ALA A 206 -5.81 -14.14 -5.98
N ASP A 207 -5.52 -12.87 -6.30
CA ASP A 207 -4.37 -12.49 -7.13
C ASP A 207 -3.04 -12.87 -6.45
N ILE A 208 -2.89 -12.63 -5.14
CA ILE A 208 -1.70 -13.01 -4.36
C ILE A 208 -1.51 -14.53 -4.36
N ARG A 209 -2.58 -15.31 -4.17
CA ARG A 209 -2.51 -16.79 -4.24
C ARG A 209 -2.06 -17.28 -5.60
N ALA A 210 -2.55 -16.65 -6.67
CA ALA A 210 -2.15 -16.98 -8.03
C ALA A 210 -0.68 -16.63 -8.31
N ALA A 211 -0.19 -15.52 -7.76
CA ALA A 211 1.17 -15.04 -7.95
C ALA A 211 2.20 -15.79 -7.08
N ALA A 212 1.80 -16.41 -5.97
CA ALA A 212 2.68 -17.11 -5.04
C ALA A 212 2.24 -18.59 -4.85
N PRO A 213 2.37 -19.44 -5.88
CA PRO A 213 1.96 -20.83 -5.79
C PRO A 213 2.80 -21.59 -4.75
N GLY A 214 2.15 -22.38 -3.89
CA GLY A 214 2.80 -23.13 -2.82
C GLY A 214 3.02 -22.35 -1.51
N VAL A 215 2.62 -21.09 -1.45
CA VAL A 215 2.58 -20.29 -0.24
C VAL A 215 1.20 -20.39 0.41
N ASP A 216 1.16 -20.54 1.73
CA ASP A 216 -0.10 -20.51 2.48
C ASP A 216 -0.58 -19.07 2.61
N VAL A 217 -1.65 -18.71 1.88
CA VAL A 217 -2.22 -17.35 1.89
C VAL A 217 -3.61 -17.40 2.53
N THR A 218 -3.77 -16.79 3.69
CA THR A 218 -5.04 -16.77 4.45
C THR A 218 -6.11 -15.91 3.78
N ALA A 219 -7.32 -15.86 4.36
CA ALA A 219 -8.41 -15.04 3.83
C ALA A 219 -8.13 -13.53 3.89
N GLY A 220 -7.33 -13.11 4.87
CA GLY A 220 -6.97 -11.69 5.04
C GLY A 220 -8.06 -10.85 5.73
N LEU A 221 -7.73 -9.57 5.98
CA LEU A 221 -8.62 -8.61 6.61
C LEU A 221 -8.68 -7.30 5.83
N ARG A 222 -9.88 -6.84 5.49
CA ARG A 222 -10.09 -5.45 5.09
C ARG A 222 -10.23 -4.58 6.33
N ILE A 223 -9.34 -3.61 6.48
CA ILE A 223 -9.34 -2.66 7.61
C ILE A 223 -9.97 -1.35 7.11
N ALA A 224 -11.16 -1.06 7.59
CA ALA A 224 -11.87 0.19 7.28
C ALA A 224 -11.46 1.32 8.24
N ASP A 225 -11.19 0.96 9.48
CA ASP A 225 -10.67 1.84 10.54
C ASP A 225 -9.34 1.25 11.04
N PRO A 226 -8.20 1.89 10.77
CA PRO A 226 -6.88 1.37 11.16
C PRO A 226 -6.72 1.17 12.68
N ASP A 227 -7.45 1.94 13.48
CA ASP A 227 -7.46 1.83 14.95
C ASP A 227 -8.54 0.88 15.48
N GLY A 228 -9.31 0.26 14.59
CA GLY A 228 -10.47 -0.54 14.88
C GLY A 228 -10.22 -1.81 15.70
N SER A 229 -11.30 -2.33 16.28
CA SER A 229 -11.29 -3.54 17.10
C SER A 229 -11.07 -4.82 16.30
N ASP A 230 -11.39 -4.81 15.01
CA ASP A 230 -11.30 -5.96 14.08
C ASP A 230 -9.86 -6.44 13.94
N VAL A 231 -8.88 -5.52 13.89
CA VAL A 231 -7.46 -5.86 13.84
C VAL A 231 -7.06 -6.70 15.05
N LYS A 232 -7.52 -6.29 16.25
CA LYS A 232 -7.21 -7.00 17.50
C LYS A 232 -7.82 -8.41 17.56
N ALA A 233 -8.99 -8.60 17.00
CA ALA A 233 -9.62 -9.92 16.91
C ALA A 233 -8.87 -10.80 15.91
N TRP A 234 -8.60 -10.27 14.72
CA TRP A 234 -7.98 -11.00 13.61
C TRP A 234 -6.55 -11.48 13.89
N VAL A 235 -5.72 -10.69 14.57
CA VAL A 235 -4.33 -11.11 14.86
C VAL A 235 -4.24 -12.26 15.89
N ARG A 236 -5.36 -12.60 16.57
CA ARG A 236 -5.42 -13.69 17.56
C ARG A 236 -5.89 -15.02 16.95
N GLU A 237 -6.43 -15.00 15.75
CA GLU A 237 -6.78 -16.19 14.95
C GLU A 237 -5.54 -16.90 14.39
#